data_ed97fb6f4655bf5f19f6735701e2a441
#
_entry.id   ed97fb6f4655bf5f19f6735701e2a441
#
_cell.length_a   1.000
_cell.length_b   1.000
_cell.length_c   1.000
_cell.angle_alpha   90.00
_cell.angle_beta   90.00
_cell.angle_gamma   90.00
#
_symmetry.space_group_name_H-M   'P 1'
#
loop_
_entity.id
_entity.type
_entity.pdbx_description
1 polymer ?
#
loop_
_entity_poly.entity_id
_entity_poly.type
_entity_poly.pdbx_seq_one_letter_code
_entity_poly.pdbx_strand_id
1 'polypeptide(L)'
;MVSTLPIAYTSELGVLGKKKIELQTNGIIVPPDLVEDLEKNWNAPAIRRGRFVICLESQDDKKLTTVLIINGKFAVNSPYHMIKNGSNYEIWKNDAKYTDIVLMPHPKFYEKVTRDGVPMYEVAVLGEPNHLRSVLNQRCAHHVCGKPCKFCAIENWWAGHPNKTPAQIAETAEAAYQEGIIHHVTLSTGTKASPGKGLEDIVESARLISRKIPVSTTVNFEPMTDYVLLESLLREAKESGATTALCNIECFDSNIREVIMPVKGKLAIDVYDKVWERCLNIFGENEVYTMIITGIGETDESILKGVEFAASRGVVASVVPHTPMIGATYEAMIPPSTERMLYLFEAALPIYEKYGLKLYGGTGGIYTSLKGM
;
A
#
# COMPACT_ATOMS: atom_id res chain seq x y z
N MET A 1 22.30 -4.17 -29.98
CA MET A 1 20.92 -4.59 -30.24
C MET A 1 20.08 -3.91 -29.16
N VAL A 2 19.32 -2.87 -29.57
CA VAL A 2 18.42 -2.16 -28.67
C VAL A 2 17.27 -3.12 -28.37
N SER A 3 17.20 -3.64 -27.16
CA SER A 3 16.07 -4.42 -26.67
C SER A 3 14.84 -3.50 -26.68
N THR A 4 13.91 -3.77 -27.57
CA THR A 4 12.62 -3.12 -27.58
C THR A 4 11.92 -3.39 -26.26
N LEU A 5 11.56 -2.33 -25.53
CA LEU A 5 10.67 -2.37 -24.37
C LEU A 5 9.49 -3.32 -24.61
N PRO A 6 9.09 -4.10 -23.64
CA PRO A 6 7.83 -4.82 -23.76
C PRO A 6 6.73 -3.79 -23.95
N ILE A 7 5.92 -4.01 -24.96
CA ILE A 7 4.86 -3.21 -25.59
C ILE A 7 3.79 -2.62 -24.62
N ALA A 8 4.02 -2.66 -23.32
CA ALA A 8 3.07 -2.24 -22.29
C ALA A 8 2.78 -0.74 -22.20
N TYR A 9 3.53 0.11 -22.92
CA TYR A 9 3.44 1.57 -22.77
C TYR A 9 2.69 2.30 -23.88
N THR A 10 2.39 1.66 -24.98
CA THR A 10 1.60 2.23 -26.08
C THR A 10 0.14 1.83 -26.05
N SER A 11 -0.26 1.01 -25.08
CA SER A 11 -1.59 0.45 -24.95
C SER A 11 -2.46 1.23 -23.95
N GLU A 12 -3.69 0.83 -23.81
CA GLU A 12 -4.68 1.29 -22.84
C GLU A 12 -4.17 1.30 -21.37
N LEU A 13 -3.19 0.46 -21.03
CA LEU A 13 -2.52 0.46 -19.74
C LEU A 13 -1.84 1.80 -19.43
N GLY A 14 -1.22 2.46 -20.41
CA GLY A 14 -0.69 3.81 -20.24
C GLY A 14 -1.78 4.84 -19.94
N VAL A 15 -2.94 4.71 -20.59
CA VAL A 15 -4.11 5.57 -20.35
C VAL A 15 -4.66 5.36 -18.94
N LEU A 16 -4.81 4.11 -18.49
CA LEU A 16 -5.29 3.79 -17.14
C LEU A 16 -4.32 4.25 -16.06
N GLY A 17 -3.02 4.06 -16.25
CA GLY A 17 -1.99 4.54 -15.35
C GLY A 17 -2.05 6.06 -15.18
N LYS A 18 -2.20 6.80 -16.28
CA LYS A 18 -2.37 8.25 -16.23
C LYS A 18 -3.64 8.65 -15.48
N LYS A 19 -4.78 8.02 -15.75
CA LYS A 19 -6.04 8.23 -15.01
C LYS A 19 -5.87 7.96 -13.53
N LYS A 20 -5.22 6.84 -13.17
CA LYS A 20 -4.91 6.50 -11.79
C LYS A 20 -4.16 7.63 -11.09
N ILE A 21 -3.08 8.11 -11.69
CA ILE A 21 -2.27 9.19 -11.11
C ILE A 21 -3.07 10.49 -11.01
N GLU A 22 -3.82 10.87 -12.03
CA GLU A 22 -4.69 12.05 -11.99
C GLU A 22 -5.68 11.99 -10.82
N LEU A 23 -6.33 10.85 -10.62
CA LEU A 23 -7.31 10.69 -9.53
C LEU A 23 -6.63 10.64 -8.14
N GLN A 24 -5.46 10.01 -8.03
CA GLN A 24 -4.72 9.94 -6.77
C GLN A 24 -4.19 11.30 -6.32
N THR A 25 -3.73 12.13 -7.25
CA THR A 25 -3.10 13.42 -6.94
C THR A 25 -4.11 14.56 -6.77
N ASN A 26 -5.27 14.48 -7.41
CA ASN A 26 -6.31 15.50 -7.32
C ASN A 26 -7.43 15.15 -6.33
N GLY A 27 -7.57 13.87 -5.97
CA GLY A 27 -8.69 13.39 -5.18
C GLY A 27 -10.02 13.45 -5.96
N ILE A 28 -11.12 13.11 -5.28
CA ILE A 28 -12.47 13.09 -5.87
C ILE A 28 -13.46 13.69 -4.87
N ILE A 29 -14.34 14.57 -5.34
CA ILE A 29 -15.51 14.99 -4.58
C ILE A 29 -16.54 13.85 -4.61
N VAL A 30 -16.92 13.38 -3.44
CA VAL A 30 -17.99 12.38 -3.27
C VAL A 30 -19.19 13.07 -2.63
N PRO A 31 -20.34 13.11 -3.31
CA PRO A 31 -21.56 13.67 -2.74
C PRO A 31 -21.96 12.98 -1.42
N PRO A 32 -22.53 13.72 -0.44
CA PRO A 32 -22.86 13.15 0.87
C PRO A 32 -23.78 11.93 0.83
N ASP A 33 -24.74 11.90 -0.07
CA ASP A 33 -25.66 10.78 -0.29
C ASP A 33 -24.93 9.53 -0.79
N LEU A 34 -23.91 9.69 -1.62
CA LEU A 34 -23.07 8.57 -2.05
C LEU A 34 -22.11 8.08 -0.96
N VAL A 35 -21.67 8.94 -0.05
CA VAL A 35 -20.82 8.51 1.08
C VAL A 35 -21.52 7.45 1.91
N GLU A 36 -22.81 7.64 2.24
CA GLU A 36 -23.58 6.69 3.01
C GLU A 36 -23.79 5.36 2.26
N ASP A 37 -24.09 5.42 0.96
CA ASP A 37 -24.22 4.25 0.10
C ASP A 37 -22.90 3.45 0.01
N LEU A 38 -21.78 4.14 -0.16
CA LEU A 38 -20.45 3.53 -0.27
C LEU A 38 -20.00 2.85 1.04
N GLU A 39 -20.35 3.43 2.20
CA GLU A 39 -20.05 2.79 3.48
C GLU A 39 -20.88 1.52 3.72
N LYS A 40 -22.17 1.62 3.41
CA LYS A 40 -23.13 0.57 3.75
C LYS A 40 -23.08 -0.61 2.79
N ASN A 41 -22.93 -0.35 1.51
CA ASN A 41 -23.13 -1.35 0.46
C ASN A 41 -21.81 -1.76 -0.24
N TRP A 42 -20.71 -1.05 0.02
CA TRP A 42 -19.45 -1.28 -0.64
C TRP A 42 -18.30 -1.32 0.36
N ASN A 43 -17.18 -1.87 -0.04
CA ASN A 43 -15.99 -1.98 0.80
C ASN A 43 -15.27 -0.62 0.97
N ALA A 44 -15.95 0.35 1.54
CA ALA A 44 -15.43 1.69 1.72
C ALA A 44 -15.44 2.20 3.19
N PRO A 45 -14.98 1.39 4.18
CA PRO A 45 -15.07 1.79 5.59
C PRO A 45 -14.25 3.03 5.95
N ALA A 46 -13.29 3.40 5.12
CA ALA A 46 -12.42 4.56 5.34
C ALA A 46 -12.92 5.85 4.65
N ILE A 47 -14.05 5.83 3.95
CA ILE A 47 -14.52 6.98 3.17
C ILE A 47 -14.76 8.22 4.04
N ARG A 48 -15.33 8.07 5.24
CA ARG A 48 -15.48 9.18 6.20
C ARG A 48 -14.16 9.70 6.75
N ARG A 49 -13.08 8.97 6.54
CA ARG A 49 -11.71 9.36 6.92
C ARG A 49 -10.95 9.99 5.77
N GLY A 50 -11.66 10.37 4.72
CA GLY A 50 -11.12 11.11 3.60
C GLY A 50 -10.44 10.26 2.54
N ARG A 51 -10.64 8.93 2.52
CA ARG A 51 -10.08 8.06 1.48
C ARG A 51 -10.85 6.76 1.32
N PHE A 52 -10.81 6.21 0.13
CA PHE A 52 -11.35 4.89 -0.20
C PHE A 52 -10.70 4.35 -1.48
N VAL A 53 -11.03 3.12 -1.84
CA VAL A 53 -10.47 2.44 -3.01
C VAL A 53 -11.54 2.25 -4.06
N ILE A 54 -11.21 2.59 -5.29
CA ILE A 54 -11.97 2.25 -6.50
C ILE A 54 -11.11 1.42 -7.44
N CYS A 55 -11.72 0.82 -8.45
CA CYS A 55 -11.02 0.16 -9.53
C CYS A 55 -11.37 0.78 -10.87
N LEU A 56 -10.37 0.92 -11.74
CA LEU A 56 -10.52 1.19 -13.16
C LEU A 56 -10.40 -0.12 -13.91
N GLU A 57 -11.30 -0.37 -14.85
CA GLU A 57 -11.29 -1.59 -15.66
C GLU A 57 -10.66 -1.30 -17.03
N SER A 58 -9.73 -2.18 -17.45
CA SER A 58 -9.21 -2.19 -18.80
C SER A 58 -10.28 -2.66 -19.79
N GLN A 59 -10.39 -2.03 -20.97
CA GLN A 59 -11.37 -2.42 -21.97
C GLN A 59 -10.97 -3.72 -22.68
N ASP A 60 -9.67 -3.95 -22.86
CA ASP A 60 -9.17 -5.07 -23.64
C ASP A 60 -9.21 -6.41 -22.90
N ASP A 61 -8.65 -6.43 -21.68
CA ASP A 61 -8.44 -7.68 -20.93
C ASP A 61 -9.24 -7.77 -19.63
N LYS A 62 -10.09 -6.78 -19.36
CA LYS A 62 -10.93 -6.70 -18.15
C LYS A 62 -10.16 -6.73 -16.83
N LYS A 63 -8.87 -6.41 -16.86
CA LYS A 63 -8.08 -6.26 -15.64
C LYS A 63 -8.48 -5.03 -14.85
N LEU A 64 -8.49 -5.18 -13.54
CA LEU A 64 -8.80 -4.10 -12.62
C LEU A 64 -7.52 -3.42 -12.11
N THR A 65 -7.46 -2.11 -12.25
CA THR A 65 -6.41 -1.26 -11.69
C THR A 65 -6.94 -0.54 -10.46
N THR A 66 -6.36 -0.83 -9.32
CA THR A 66 -6.79 -0.23 -8.04
C THR A 66 -6.28 1.20 -7.91
N VAL A 67 -7.16 2.09 -7.49
CA VAL A 67 -6.88 3.50 -7.26
C VAL A 67 -7.27 3.88 -5.84
N LEU A 68 -6.30 4.34 -5.04
CA LEU A 68 -6.59 4.93 -3.74
C LEU A 68 -7.02 6.38 -3.95
N ILE A 69 -8.25 6.68 -3.55
CA ILE A 69 -8.87 8.00 -3.72
C ILE A 69 -8.83 8.78 -2.42
N ILE A 70 -8.53 10.08 -2.54
CA ILE A 70 -8.64 11.05 -1.48
C ILE A 70 -9.96 11.82 -1.69
N ASN A 71 -10.83 11.82 -0.68
CA ASN A 71 -12.11 12.53 -0.69
C ASN A 71 -12.31 13.46 0.52
N GLY A 72 -11.22 13.73 1.26
CA GLY A 72 -11.24 14.63 2.41
C GLY A 72 -11.11 16.11 2.05
N LYS A 73 -10.70 16.93 3.02
CA LYS A 73 -10.55 18.39 2.86
C LYS A 73 -9.70 18.81 1.66
N PHE A 74 -8.72 17.99 1.30
CA PHE A 74 -7.89 18.23 0.12
C PHE A 74 -8.70 18.21 -1.19
N ALA A 75 -9.66 17.28 -1.31
CA ALA A 75 -10.43 17.09 -2.54
C ALA A 75 -11.58 18.09 -2.75
N VAL A 76 -11.79 19.05 -1.84
CA VAL A 76 -12.92 20.00 -1.91
C VAL A 76 -12.95 20.82 -3.19
N ASN A 77 -11.81 21.09 -3.80
CA ASN A 77 -11.67 21.82 -5.07
C ASN A 77 -11.26 20.90 -6.23
N SER A 78 -11.40 19.59 -6.08
CA SER A 78 -11.05 18.67 -7.17
C SER A 78 -11.96 18.90 -8.38
N PRO A 79 -11.41 18.87 -9.62
CA PRO A 79 -12.25 18.88 -10.81
C PRO A 79 -12.99 17.55 -11.03
N TYR A 80 -12.66 16.53 -10.24
CA TYR A 80 -13.25 15.19 -10.34
C TYR A 80 -14.34 15.01 -9.30
N HIS A 81 -15.49 14.49 -9.73
CA HIS A 81 -16.59 14.15 -8.84
C HIS A 81 -17.22 12.81 -9.22
N MET A 82 -17.73 12.12 -8.22
CA MET A 82 -18.39 10.84 -8.41
C MET A 82 -19.88 11.05 -8.68
N ILE A 83 -20.39 10.31 -9.65
CA ILE A 83 -21.83 10.25 -9.98
C ILE A 83 -22.27 8.80 -9.96
N LYS A 84 -23.48 8.54 -9.44
CA LYS A 84 -24.18 7.27 -9.57
C LYS A 84 -25.20 7.39 -10.70
N ASN A 85 -25.05 6.54 -11.72
CA ASN A 85 -25.92 6.50 -12.88
C ASN A 85 -26.59 5.11 -12.94
N GLY A 86 -27.80 5.01 -12.40
CA GLY A 86 -28.49 3.75 -12.20
C GLY A 86 -27.73 2.85 -11.21
N SER A 87 -27.28 1.69 -11.67
CA SER A 87 -26.43 0.75 -10.90
C SER A 87 -24.93 1.02 -11.02
N ASN A 88 -24.54 1.91 -11.93
CA ASN A 88 -23.14 2.16 -12.26
C ASN A 88 -22.61 3.40 -11.55
N TYR A 89 -21.30 3.43 -11.33
CA TYR A 89 -20.61 4.59 -10.79
C TYR A 89 -19.62 5.13 -11.81
N GLU A 90 -19.57 6.44 -11.90
CA GLU A 90 -18.75 7.16 -12.89
C GLU A 90 -17.96 8.26 -12.18
N ILE A 91 -16.77 8.56 -12.72
CA ILE A 91 -16.06 9.81 -12.40
C ILE A 91 -16.27 10.78 -13.56
N TRP A 92 -16.64 11.98 -13.19
CA TRP A 92 -16.78 13.11 -14.10
C TRP A 92 -15.68 14.13 -13.82
N LYS A 93 -15.14 14.73 -14.86
CA LYS A 93 -14.17 15.85 -14.77
C LYS A 93 -14.91 17.10 -15.22
N ASN A 94 -15.15 18.03 -14.30
CA ASN A 94 -16.07 19.15 -14.52
C ASN A 94 -17.45 18.63 -15.03
N ASP A 95 -17.85 19.01 -16.23
CA ASP A 95 -19.18 18.67 -16.79
C ASP A 95 -19.13 17.50 -17.80
N ALA A 96 -18.02 16.77 -17.89
CA ALA A 96 -17.87 15.67 -18.83
C ALA A 96 -17.52 14.35 -18.12
N LYS A 97 -18.10 13.26 -18.60
CA LYS A 97 -17.74 11.92 -18.13
C LYS A 97 -16.26 11.65 -18.42
N TYR A 98 -15.52 11.29 -17.36
CA TYR A 98 -14.09 11.01 -17.43
C TYR A 98 -13.80 9.52 -17.55
N THR A 99 -14.46 8.70 -16.70
CA THR A 99 -14.28 7.24 -16.71
C THR A 99 -15.39 6.53 -15.93
N ASP A 100 -15.66 5.29 -16.31
CA ASP A 100 -16.39 4.36 -15.47
C ASP A 100 -15.50 3.85 -14.34
N ILE A 101 -16.10 3.45 -13.23
CA ILE A 101 -15.39 2.84 -12.11
C ILE A 101 -16.08 1.58 -11.64
N VAL A 102 -15.31 0.66 -11.10
CA VAL A 102 -15.78 -0.53 -10.41
C VAL A 102 -15.51 -0.35 -8.93
N LEU A 103 -16.53 -0.54 -8.10
CA LEU A 103 -16.38 -0.52 -6.65
C LEU A 103 -16.03 -1.91 -6.13
N MET A 104 -15.23 -1.94 -5.07
CA MET A 104 -14.93 -3.18 -4.36
C MET A 104 -16.21 -3.72 -3.71
N PRO A 105 -16.59 -4.99 -3.93
CA PRO A 105 -17.79 -5.54 -3.34
C PRO A 105 -17.67 -5.59 -1.80
N HIS A 106 -18.80 -5.51 -1.11
CA HIS A 106 -18.86 -5.75 0.33
C HIS A 106 -18.72 -7.24 0.62
N PRO A 107 -17.64 -7.71 1.26
CA PRO A 107 -17.43 -9.13 1.52
C PRO A 107 -18.37 -9.63 2.62
N LYS A 108 -18.86 -10.86 2.50
CA LYS A 108 -19.73 -11.47 3.53
C LYS A 108 -19.01 -11.70 4.87
N PHE A 109 -17.67 -11.87 4.85
CA PHE A 109 -16.91 -12.03 6.09
C PHE A 109 -16.92 -10.74 6.95
N TYR A 110 -17.25 -9.57 6.39
CA TYR A 110 -17.39 -8.33 7.17
C TYR A 110 -18.55 -8.41 8.18
N GLU A 111 -19.54 -9.26 7.93
CA GLU A 111 -20.68 -9.49 8.82
C GLU A 111 -20.39 -10.55 9.88
N LYS A 112 -19.20 -11.18 9.84
CA LYS A 112 -18.80 -12.22 10.79
C LYS A 112 -17.96 -11.63 11.93
N VAL A 113 -17.84 -12.42 12.98
CA VAL A 113 -16.95 -12.14 14.12
C VAL A 113 -15.95 -13.30 14.27
N THR A 114 -14.79 -13.01 14.83
CA THR A 114 -13.82 -14.02 15.25
C THR A 114 -14.35 -14.82 16.44
N ARG A 115 -13.69 -15.91 16.82
CA ARG A 115 -14.11 -16.76 17.97
C ARG A 115 -14.19 -15.98 19.29
N ASP A 116 -13.36 -14.96 19.44
CA ASP A 116 -13.35 -14.08 20.63
C ASP A 116 -14.23 -12.83 20.47
N GLY A 117 -15.10 -12.79 19.43
CA GLY A 117 -16.16 -11.79 19.24
C GLY A 117 -15.72 -10.49 18.58
N VAL A 118 -14.52 -10.43 17.96
CA VAL A 118 -14.06 -9.24 17.24
C VAL A 118 -14.66 -9.24 15.83
N PRO A 119 -15.29 -8.13 15.38
CA PRO A 119 -15.78 -8.02 14.01
C PRO A 119 -14.63 -8.19 12.99
N MET A 120 -14.81 -9.10 12.03
CA MET A 120 -13.73 -9.44 11.09
C MET A 120 -13.32 -8.27 10.21
N TYR A 121 -14.23 -7.33 9.89
CA TYR A 121 -13.89 -6.11 9.15
C TYR A 121 -12.94 -5.17 9.92
N GLU A 122 -12.87 -5.28 11.25
CA GLU A 122 -11.92 -4.55 12.08
C GLU A 122 -10.55 -5.24 12.14
N VAL A 123 -10.50 -6.52 11.82
CA VAL A 123 -9.26 -7.31 11.78
C VAL A 123 -8.53 -7.15 10.47
N ALA A 124 -9.22 -7.32 9.35
CA ALA A 124 -8.62 -7.19 8.02
C ALA A 124 -9.67 -6.73 6.99
N VAL A 125 -9.19 -6.07 5.93
CA VAL A 125 -10.04 -5.56 4.85
C VAL A 125 -9.51 -5.94 3.48
N LEU A 126 -10.40 -6.01 2.49
CA LEU A 126 -9.98 -6.04 1.09
C LEU A 126 -9.37 -4.70 0.71
N GLY A 127 -8.08 -4.69 0.43
CA GLY A 127 -7.37 -3.49 -0.04
C GLY A 127 -7.35 -3.37 -1.56
N GLU A 128 -7.53 -4.49 -2.25
CA GLU A 128 -7.56 -4.64 -3.72
C GLU A 128 -8.38 -5.90 -4.05
N PRO A 129 -8.80 -6.08 -5.31
CA PRO A 129 -9.38 -7.33 -5.74
C PRO A 129 -8.47 -8.51 -5.40
N ASN A 130 -9.03 -9.53 -4.77
CA ASN A 130 -8.33 -10.75 -4.34
C ASN A 130 -7.21 -10.58 -3.30
N HIS A 131 -7.19 -9.44 -2.59
CA HIS A 131 -6.09 -9.09 -1.69
C HIS A 131 -6.58 -8.58 -0.34
N LEU A 132 -6.30 -9.34 0.70
CA LEU A 132 -6.61 -8.98 2.08
C LEU A 132 -5.45 -8.18 2.69
N ARG A 133 -5.75 -7.15 3.47
CA ARG A 133 -4.77 -6.36 4.21
C ARG A 133 -5.12 -6.30 5.69
N SER A 134 -4.11 -6.46 6.52
CA SER A 134 -4.23 -6.25 7.96
C SER A 134 -3.06 -5.43 8.51
N VAL A 135 -3.36 -4.56 9.47
CA VAL A 135 -2.38 -3.87 10.31
C VAL A 135 -2.54 -4.40 11.72
N LEU A 136 -1.59 -5.23 12.15
CA LEU A 136 -1.69 -5.97 13.41
C LEU A 136 -1.73 -5.06 14.64
N ASN A 137 -0.75 -4.15 14.73
CA ASN A 137 -0.67 -3.18 15.83
C ASN A 137 -0.82 -1.76 15.28
N GLN A 138 -1.87 -1.06 15.70
CA GLN A 138 -2.11 0.33 15.32
C GLN A 138 -1.70 1.32 16.40
N ARG A 139 -1.35 0.86 17.60
CA ARG A 139 -0.71 1.66 18.65
C ARG A 139 0.80 1.66 18.45
N CYS A 140 1.26 2.39 17.44
CA CYS A 140 2.68 2.47 17.11
C CYS A 140 3.48 3.13 18.24
N ALA A 141 4.61 2.52 18.62
CA ALA A 141 5.50 3.06 19.66
C ALA A 141 5.97 4.49 19.36
N HIS A 142 6.10 4.85 18.08
CA HIS A 142 6.46 6.21 17.68
C HIS A 142 5.36 7.23 17.97
N HIS A 143 4.08 6.84 17.85
CA HIS A 143 2.95 7.68 18.27
C HIS A 143 2.90 7.79 19.80
N VAL A 144 3.03 6.67 20.50
CA VAL A 144 3.00 6.64 21.98
C VAL A 144 4.09 7.51 22.59
N CYS A 145 5.29 7.59 21.99
CA CYS A 145 6.35 8.46 22.47
C CYS A 145 6.26 9.91 21.95
N GLY A 146 5.18 10.29 21.26
CA GLY A 146 4.96 11.65 20.73
C GLY A 146 5.85 12.03 19.55
N LYS A 147 6.44 11.05 18.84
CA LYS A 147 7.31 11.24 17.68
C LYS A 147 6.85 10.43 16.47
N PRO A 148 5.59 10.57 16.03
CA PRO A 148 5.08 9.82 14.89
C PRO A 148 5.76 10.21 13.58
N CYS A 149 5.69 9.32 12.60
CA CYS A 149 5.94 9.70 11.20
C CYS A 149 4.86 10.69 10.77
N LYS A 150 5.26 11.86 10.27
CA LYS A 150 4.34 12.99 10.04
C LYS A 150 3.24 12.74 9.00
N PHE A 151 3.49 11.81 8.07
CA PHE A 151 2.52 11.38 7.06
C PHE A 151 1.58 10.26 7.53
N CYS A 152 1.84 9.66 8.70
CA CYS A 152 1.15 8.44 9.14
C CYS A 152 0.01 8.76 10.13
N ALA A 153 -1.16 8.24 9.87
CA ALA A 153 -2.34 8.34 10.75
C ALA A 153 -2.80 6.96 11.26
N ILE A 154 -1.85 6.03 11.46
CA ILE A 154 -2.16 4.62 11.76
C ILE A 154 -3.11 4.46 12.97
N GLU A 155 -2.98 5.30 14.00
CA GLU A 155 -3.84 5.25 15.19
C GLU A 155 -5.28 5.67 14.93
N ASN A 156 -5.52 6.39 13.82
CA ASN A 156 -6.85 6.91 13.48
C ASN A 156 -7.56 6.05 12.43
N TRP A 157 -6.94 4.98 11.95
CA TRP A 157 -7.50 4.20 10.84
C TRP A 157 -8.66 3.31 11.23
N TRP A 158 -8.71 2.86 12.48
CA TRP A 158 -9.69 1.88 12.91
C TRP A 158 -10.35 2.31 14.22
N ALA A 159 -11.66 2.39 14.21
CA ALA A 159 -12.43 2.42 15.43
C ALA A 159 -12.58 0.98 15.93
N GLY A 160 -12.28 0.69 17.18
CA GLY A 160 -12.57 -0.59 17.81
C GLY A 160 -11.32 -1.35 18.26
N HIS A 161 -10.69 -2.14 17.39
CA HIS A 161 -9.62 -3.06 17.79
C HIS A 161 -8.24 -2.64 17.24
N PRO A 162 -7.49 -1.78 17.94
CA PRO A 162 -6.19 -1.30 17.46
C PRO A 162 -5.10 -2.37 17.47
N ASN A 163 -5.26 -3.42 18.26
CA ASN A 163 -4.32 -4.54 18.34
C ASN A 163 -5.04 -5.83 17.95
N LYS A 164 -4.55 -6.51 16.92
CA LYS A 164 -5.07 -7.78 16.45
C LYS A 164 -4.12 -8.91 16.83
N THR A 165 -4.68 -10.04 17.19
CA THR A 165 -3.88 -11.24 17.43
C THR A 165 -3.65 -12.01 16.14
N PRO A 166 -2.55 -12.77 16.03
CA PRO A 166 -2.32 -13.66 14.89
C PRO A 166 -3.48 -14.64 14.63
N ALA A 167 -4.15 -15.11 15.68
CA ALA A 167 -5.31 -15.99 15.56
C ALA A 167 -6.52 -15.30 14.89
N GLN A 168 -6.85 -14.08 15.30
CA GLN A 168 -7.91 -13.27 14.67
C GLN A 168 -7.65 -13.06 13.18
N ILE A 169 -6.39 -12.75 12.81
CA ILE A 169 -5.99 -12.54 11.43
C ILE A 169 -6.14 -13.83 10.61
N ALA A 170 -5.70 -14.96 11.14
CA ALA A 170 -5.83 -16.24 10.46
C ALA A 170 -7.29 -16.68 10.29
N GLU A 171 -8.15 -16.44 11.29
CA GLU A 171 -9.59 -16.70 11.19
C GLU A 171 -10.27 -15.83 10.13
N THR A 172 -9.91 -14.54 10.08
CA THR A 172 -10.45 -13.60 9.10
C THR A 172 -9.98 -13.94 7.69
N ALA A 173 -8.70 -14.27 7.51
CA ALA A 173 -8.15 -14.71 6.23
C ALA A 173 -8.81 -16.01 5.74
N GLU A 174 -9.03 -16.97 6.64
CA GLU A 174 -9.75 -18.22 6.32
C GLU A 174 -11.19 -17.94 5.85
N ALA A 175 -11.91 -17.06 6.54
CA ALA A 175 -13.27 -16.67 6.17
C ALA A 175 -13.32 -15.99 4.78
N ALA A 176 -12.38 -15.09 4.51
CA ALA A 176 -12.26 -14.44 3.20
C ALA A 176 -11.87 -15.41 2.08
N TYR A 177 -10.98 -16.37 2.36
CA TYR A 177 -10.60 -17.41 1.41
C TYR A 177 -11.76 -18.35 1.05
N GLN A 178 -12.56 -18.73 2.03
CA GLN A 178 -13.75 -19.57 1.83
C GLN A 178 -14.81 -18.89 0.94
N GLU A 179 -14.81 -17.57 0.86
CA GLU A 179 -15.64 -16.82 -0.09
C GLU A 179 -15.05 -16.77 -1.51
N GLY A 180 -13.85 -17.29 -1.71
CA GLY A 180 -13.16 -17.28 -3.01
C GLY A 180 -12.66 -15.89 -3.44
N ILE A 181 -12.51 -14.96 -2.50
CA ILE A 181 -12.23 -13.54 -2.81
C ILE A 181 -10.80 -13.11 -2.51
N ILE A 182 -9.94 -14.01 -2.02
CA ILE A 182 -8.52 -13.67 -1.78
C ILE A 182 -7.57 -14.74 -2.30
N HIS A 183 -6.42 -14.27 -2.78
CA HIS A 183 -5.27 -15.11 -3.16
C HIS A 183 -4.00 -14.68 -2.43
N HIS A 184 -4.03 -13.50 -1.80
CA HIS A 184 -2.88 -12.93 -1.13
C HIS A 184 -3.29 -12.15 0.12
N VAL A 185 -2.39 -12.12 1.12
CA VAL A 185 -2.57 -11.35 2.36
C VAL A 185 -1.34 -10.47 2.60
N THR A 186 -1.53 -9.16 2.78
CA THR A 186 -0.48 -8.28 3.30
C THR A 186 -0.63 -8.10 4.81
N LEU A 187 0.43 -8.42 5.51
CA LEU A 187 0.56 -8.25 6.94
C LEU A 187 1.50 -7.09 7.24
N SER A 188 1.02 -6.09 7.95
CA SER A 188 1.82 -4.94 8.37
C SER A 188 1.58 -4.62 9.85
N THR A 189 2.43 -3.79 10.43
CA THR A 189 2.32 -3.38 11.83
C THR A 189 2.84 -1.97 12.05
N GLY A 190 2.23 -1.23 12.96
CA GLY A 190 2.92 -0.14 13.63
C GLY A 190 3.98 -0.73 14.56
N THR A 191 5.06 0.00 14.77
CA THR A 191 6.19 -0.44 15.57
C THR A 191 5.77 -0.83 17.00
N LYS A 192 6.11 -2.03 17.42
CA LYS A 192 5.97 -2.48 18.81
C LYS A 192 7.24 -2.24 19.60
N ALA A 193 7.10 -2.07 20.92
CA ALA A 193 8.22 -2.05 21.85
C ALA A 193 8.68 -3.48 22.18
N SER A 194 9.03 -4.25 21.14
CA SER A 194 9.55 -5.62 21.21
C SER A 194 10.84 -5.71 20.39
N PRO A 195 11.69 -6.74 20.62
CA PRO A 195 12.94 -6.92 19.88
C PRO A 195 12.72 -6.95 18.36
N GLY A 196 11.71 -7.65 17.87
CA GLY A 196 11.36 -7.74 16.45
C GLY A 196 10.45 -6.61 15.96
N LYS A 197 10.17 -5.60 16.80
CA LYS A 197 9.33 -4.44 16.47
C LYS A 197 7.94 -4.78 15.92
N GLY A 198 7.44 -5.98 16.21
CA GLY A 198 6.17 -6.52 15.75
C GLY A 198 6.27 -7.45 14.54
N LEU A 199 7.46 -7.67 13.97
CA LEU A 199 7.66 -8.66 12.92
C LEU A 199 7.35 -10.08 13.39
N GLU A 200 7.60 -10.39 14.66
CA GLU A 200 7.27 -11.69 15.29
C GLU A 200 5.77 -12.01 15.22
N ASP A 201 4.89 -11.01 15.41
CA ASP A 201 3.44 -11.21 15.29
C ASP A 201 3.02 -11.40 13.81
N ILE A 202 3.70 -10.72 12.88
CA ILE A 202 3.50 -10.90 11.44
C ILE A 202 3.86 -12.32 11.03
N VAL A 203 5.01 -12.82 11.49
CA VAL A 203 5.49 -14.19 11.20
C VAL A 203 4.52 -15.22 11.75
N GLU A 204 4.10 -15.07 13.00
CA GLU A 204 3.12 -15.97 13.60
C GLU A 204 1.78 -15.95 12.86
N SER A 205 1.34 -14.76 12.39
CA SER A 205 0.13 -14.65 11.57
C SER A 205 0.27 -15.40 10.25
N ALA A 206 1.40 -15.23 9.54
CA ALA A 206 1.69 -15.96 8.30
C ALA A 206 1.69 -17.48 8.54
N ARG A 207 2.30 -17.92 9.63
CA ARG A 207 2.33 -19.34 10.03
C ARG A 207 0.94 -19.91 10.32
N LEU A 208 0.08 -19.17 10.99
CA LEU A 208 -1.29 -19.61 11.27
C LEU A 208 -2.16 -19.59 10.02
N ILE A 209 -1.96 -18.63 9.11
CA ILE A 209 -2.65 -18.58 7.81
C ILE A 209 -2.26 -19.78 6.96
N SER A 210 -0.97 -20.06 6.77
CA SER A 210 -0.48 -21.13 5.91
C SER A 210 -0.93 -22.53 6.33
N ARG A 211 -1.20 -22.73 7.63
CA ARG A 211 -1.75 -23.97 8.15
C ARG A 211 -3.22 -24.20 7.80
N LYS A 212 -3.95 -23.15 7.43
CA LYS A 212 -5.38 -23.18 7.16
C LYS A 212 -5.72 -23.07 5.68
N ILE A 213 -5.00 -22.22 4.96
CA ILE A 213 -5.33 -21.86 3.58
C ILE A 213 -4.04 -21.66 2.73
N PRO A 214 -4.09 -22.03 1.43
CA PRO A 214 -2.93 -21.94 0.52
C PRO A 214 -2.84 -20.55 -0.13
N VAL A 215 -2.68 -19.49 0.66
CA VAL A 215 -2.50 -18.14 0.15
C VAL A 215 -1.07 -17.66 0.43
N SER A 216 -0.52 -16.85 -0.45
CA SER A 216 0.77 -16.20 -0.22
C SER A 216 0.64 -14.98 0.69
N THR A 217 1.71 -14.61 1.38
CA THR A 217 1.72 -13.44 2.24
C THR A 217 2.86 -12.48 1.92
N THR A 218 2.61 -11.17 2.11
CA THR A 218 3.64 -10.12 2.17
C THR A 218 3.86 -9.72 3.62
N VAL A 219 5.13 -9.68 4.04
CA VAL A 219 5.53 -9.17 5.35
C VAL A 219 6.04 -7.73 5.23
N ASN A 220 5.34 -6.77 5.85
CA ASN A 220 5.72 -5.36 5.86
C ASN A 220 6.14 -4.93 7.26
N PHE A 221 7.41 -4.56 7.43
CA PHE A 221 8.02 -4.33 8.73
C PHE A 221 8.97 -3.13 8.75
N GLU A 222 9.28 -2.64 9.94
CA GLU A 222 10.26 -1.59 10.16
C GLU A 222 11.69 -2.18 10.21
N PRO A 223 12.70 -1.50 9.60
CA PRO A 223 14.08 -1.96 9.67
C PRO A 223 14.57 -2.08 11.11
N MET A 224 15.37 -3.09 11.39
CA MET A 224 16.00 -3.34 12.68
C MET A 224 17.51 -3.58 12.54
N THR A 225 18.24 -3.38 13.64
CA THR A 225 19.70 -3.52 13.68
C THR A 225 20.16 -4.85 14.29
N ASP A 226 19.28 -5.59 14.93
CA ASP A 226 19.54 -6.99 15.29
C ASP A 226 19.33 -7.87 14.05
N TYR A 227 20.40 -8.03 13.29
CA TYR A 227 20.37 -8.77 12.02
C TYR A 227 20.23 -10.28 12.22
N VAL A 228 20.64 -10.82 13.38
CA VAL A 228 20.48 -12.25 13.68
C VAL A 228 19.01 -12.56 13.91
N LEU A 229 18.34 -11.78 14.76
CA LEU A 229 16.90 -11.90 14.97
C LEU A 229 16.11 -11.65 13.67
N LEU A 230 16.47 -10.61 12.91
CA LEU A 230 15.83 -10.30 11.64
C LEU A 230 15.88 -11.50 10.68
N GLU A 231 17.07 -12.06 10.47
CA GLU A 231 17.24 -13.16 9.55
C GLU A 231 16.46 -14.42 9.99
N SER A 232 16.46 -14.71 11.29
CA SER A 232 15.65 -15.81 11.85
C SER A 232 14.16 -15.62 11.54
N LEU A 233 13.61 -14.42 11.82
CA LEU A 233 12.21 -14.12 11.59
C LEU A 233 11.85 -14.14 10.09
N LEU A 234 12.72 -13.64 9.21
CA LEU A 234 12.48 -13.66 7.77
C LEU A 234 12.49 -15.08 7.19
N ARG A 235 13.38 -15.95 7.68
CA ARG A 235 13.39 -17.38 7.28
C ARG A 235 12.13 -18.10 7.74
N GLU A 236 11.72 -17.88 8.97
CA GLU A 236 10.44 -18.43 9.49
C GLU A 236 9.24 -17.90 8.69
N ALA A 237 9.22 -16.61 8.32
CA ALA A 237 8.20 -16.05 7.44
C ALA A 237 8.16 -16.75 6.09
N LYS A 238 9.33 -16.96 5.47
CA LYS A 238 9.46 -17.65 4.17
C LYS A 238 8.93 -19.09 4.25
N GLU A 239 9.32 -19.83 5.27
CA GLU A 239 8.84 -21.19 5.55
C GLU A 239 7.33 -21.23 5.83
N SER A 240 6.78 -20.13 6.35
CA SER A 240 5.35 -19.93 6.61
C SER A 240 4.56 -19.42 5.39
N GLY A 241 5.12 -19.48 4.18
CA GLY A 241 4.43 -19.11 2.96
C GLY A 241 4.49 -17.61 2.59
N ALA A 242 5.32 -16.82 3.27
CA ALA A 242 5.58 -15.47 2.82
C ALA A 242 6.41 -15.48 1.53
N THR A 243 5.95 -14.73 0.55
CA THR A 243 6.60 -14.63 -0.76
C THR A 243 7.32 -13.31 -0.96
N THR A 244 6.92 -12.27 -0.23
CA THR A 244 7.38 -10.91 -0.46
C THR A 244 7.72 -10.20 0.85
N ALA A 245 8.83 -9.46 0.87
CA ALA A 245 9.25 -8.60 1.97
C ALA A 245 9.15 -7.12 1.58
N LEU A 246 8.57 -6.31 2.46
CA LEU A 246 8.43 -4.88 2.29
C LEU A 246 9.07 -4.15 3.47
N CYS A 247 10.15 -3.41 3.22
CA CYS A 247 10.84 -2.60 4.22
C CYS A 247 11.05 -1.19 3.68
N ASN A 248 10.18 -0.27 4.10
CA ASN A 248 10.07 1.05 3.51
C ASN A 248 11.10 2.05 4.03
N ILE A 249 11.81 2.70 3.09
CA ILE A 249 12.67 3.84 3.39
C ILE A 249 11.88 5.16 3.48
N GLU A 250 10.78 5.28 2.75
CA GLU A 250 9.86 6.41 2.64
C GLU A 250 10.47 7.68 2.02
N CYS A 251 11.70 8.03 2.38
CA CYS A 251 12.44 9.17 1.85
C CYS A 251 13.93 8.85 1.82
N PHE A 252 14.59 9.09 0.69
CA PHE A 252 16.02 8.80 0.51
C PHE A 252 16.91 9.89 1.13
N ASP A 253 16.52 11.15 1.04
CA ASP A 253 17.24 12.26 1.67
C ASP A 253 17.23 12.14 3.19
N SER A 254 18.40 11.99 3.81
CA SER A 254 18.52 11.76 5.25
C SER A 254 18.03 12.94 6.09
N ASN A 255 18.27 14.18 5.65
CA ASN A 255 17.86 15.38 6.40
C ASN A 255 16.33 15.49 6.43
N ILE A 256 15.69 15.26 5.29
CA ILE A 256 14.23 15.26 5.19
C ILE A 256 13.66 14.06 5.94
N ARG A 257 14.26 12.88 5.78
CA ARG A 257 13.83 11.65 6.46
C ARG A 257 13.81 11.80 7.99
N GLU A 258 14.81 12.44 8.58
CA GLU A 258 14.83 12.71 10.04
C GLU A 258 13.71 13.67 10.46
N VAL A 259 13.38 14.66 9.64
CA VAL A 259 12.30 15.62 9.92
C VAL A 259 10.94 14.96 9.85
N ILE A 260 10.70 14.12 8.84
CA ILE A 260 9.39 13.49 8.61
C ILE A 260 9.16 12.24 9.47
N MET A 261 10.24 11.56 9.88
CA MET A 261 10.22 10.37 10.72
C MET A 261 11.19 10.52 11.89
N PRO A 262 10.83 11.25 12.97
CA PRO A 262 11.79 11.66 14.02
C PRO A 262 12.52 10.53 14.76
N VAL A 263 12.02 9.30 14.67
CA VAL A 263 12.67 8.11 15.24
C VAL A 263 13.28 7.24 14.13
N LYS A 264 12.45 6.69 13.26
CA LYS A 264 12.86 5.79 12.18
C LYS A 264 13.79 6.48 11.17
N GLY A 265 13.59 7.77 10.91
CA GLY A 265 14.40 8.56 9.97
C GLY A 265 15.87 8.72 10.34
N LYS A 266 16.21 8.53 11.61
CA LYS A 266 17.60 8.57 12.11
C LYS A 266 18.43 7.35 11.73
N LEU A 267 17.80 6.29 11.25
CA LEU A 267 18.53 5.11 10.79
C LEU A 267 19.33 5.46 9.54
N ALA A 268 20.63 5.15 9.58
CA ALA A 268 21.50 5.33 8.43
C ALA A 268 21.03 4.46 7.24
N ILE A 269 21.33 4.91 6.03
CA ILE A 269 20.98 4.16 4.80
C ILE A 269 21.57 2.74 4.81
N ASP A 270 22.73 2.56 5.40
CA ASP A 270 23.39 1.25 5.55
C ASP A 270 22.55 0.22 6.33
N VAL A 271 21.68 0.69 7.22
CA VAL A 271 20.75 -0.21 7.94
C VAL A 271 19.74 -0.77 6.97
N TYR A 272 19.18 0.07 6.11
CA TYR A 272 18.25 -0.38 5.05
C TYR A 272 18.94 -1.32 4.07
N ASP A 273 20.15 -0.98 3.64
CA ASP A 273 20.96 -1.80 2.75
C ASP A 273 21.16 -3.22 3.29
N LYS A 274 21.62 -3.34 4.53
CA LYS A 274 21.80 -4.62 5.22
C LYS A 274 20.50 -5.39 5.45
N VAL A 275 19.38 -4.71 5.66
CA VAL A 275 18.07 -5.35 5.79
C VAL A 275 17.61 -5.89 4.44
N TRP A 276 17.71 -5.09 3.37
CA TRP A 276 17.33 -5.50 2.01
C TRP A 276 18.18 -6.66 1.49
N GLU A 277 19.49 -6.65 1.75
CA GLU A 277 20.39 -7.78 1.41
C GLU A 277 19.87 -9.10 2.01
N ARG A 278 19.47 -9.10 3.29
CA ARG A 278 18.92 -10.30 3.94
C ARG A 278 17.58 -10.71 3.36
N CYS A 279 16.74 -9.72 3.07
CA CYS A 279 15.46 -9.99 2.39
C CYS A 279 15.69 -10.63 1.01
N LEU A 280 16.61 -10.11 0.21
CA LEU A 280 16.94 -10.65 -1.11
C LEU A 280 17.50 -12.07 -1.05
N ASN A 281 18.39 -12.34 -0.08
CA ASN A 281 18.94 -13.68 0.14
C ASN A 281 17.87 -14.72 0.52
N ILE A 282 16.75 -14.30 1.10
CA ILE A 282 15.68 -15.18 1.57
C ILE A 282 14.52 -15.25 0.58
N PHE A 283 14.06 -14.10 0.08
CA PHE A 283 12.87 -14.00 -0.77
C PHE A 283 13.20 -14.08 -2.27
N GLY A 284 14.37 -13.63 -2.65
CA GLY A 284 14.85 -13.63 -4.04
C GLY A 284 14.55 -12.33 -4.79
N GLU A 285 14.94 -12.32 -6.05
CA GLU A 285 14.76 -11.18 -6.95
C GLU A 285 13.27 -10.88 -7.21
N ASN A 286 12.96 -9.58 -7.32
CA ASN A 286 11.60 -9.08 -7.53
C ASN A 286 10.60 -9.38 -6.40
N GLU A 287 11.06 -9.84 -5.24
CA GLU A 287 10.23 -10.11 -4.06
C GLU A 287 10.57 -9.19 -2.87
N VAL A 288 11.47 -8.25 -3.06
CA VAL A 288 11.84 -7.25 -2.03
C VAL A 288 11.49 -5.85 -2.52
N TYR A 289 10.70 -5.15 -1.70
CA TYR A 289 10.16 -3.84 -2.05
C TYR A 289 10.46 -2.79 -1.00
N THR A 290 10.51 -1.54 -1.46
CA THR A 290 10.50 -0.34 -0.63
C THR A 290 9.59 0.71 -1.24
N MET A 291 9.07 1.63 -0.45
CA MET A 291 8.33 2.80 -0.94
C MET A 291 9.15 4.07 -0.76
N ILE A 292 9.02 4.98 -1.73
CA ILE A 292 9.51 6.36 -1.67
C ILE A 292 8.30 7.27 -1.87
N ILE A 293 7.97 8.06 -0.84
CA ILE A 293 6.80 8.96 -0.84
C ILE A 293 7.22 10.28 -1.48
N THR A 294 6.53 10.67 -2.55
CA THR A 294 6.73 11.95 -3.24
C THR A 294 5.86 13.04 -2.63
N GLY A 295 6.40 14.25 -2.49
CA GLY A 295 5.66 15.42 -2.01
C GLY A 295 5.75 15.65 -0.50
N ILE A 296 6.73 15.08 0.17
CA ILE A 296 6.99 15.27 1.61
C ILE A 296 8.23 16.10 1.89
N GLY A 297 8.76 16.79 0.86
CA GLY A 297 9.84 17.76 0.99
C GLY A 297 11.09 17.47 0.17
N GLU A 298 11.24 16.26 -0.41
CA GLU A 298 12.40 15.87 -1.20
C GLU A 298 12.32 16.37 -2.66
N THR A 299 13.50 16.46 -3.29
CA THR A 299 13.65 16.81 -4.71
C THR A 299 13.47 15.58 -5.60
N ASP A 300 13.12 15.80 -6.88
CA ASP A 300 13.02 14.74 -7.88
C ASP A 300 14.34 14.01 -8.09
N GLU A 301 15.46 14.74 -8.02
CA GLU A 301 16.80 14.15 -8.08
C GLU A 301 17.05 13.20 -6.91
N SER A 302 16.65 13.57 -5.69
CA SER A 302 16.78 12.70 -4.52
C SER A 302 15.93 11.45 -4.64
N ILE A 303 14.69 11.58 -5.15
CA ILE A 303 13.80 10.44 -5.39
C ILE A 303 14.44 9.47 -6.40
N LEU A 304 14.89 9.97 -7.55
CA LEU A 304 15.50 9.15 -8.59
C LEU A 304 16.82 8.51 -8.13
N LYS A 305 17.64 9.21 -7.35
CA LYS A 305 18.81 8.62 -6.68
C LYS A 305 18.40 7.49 -5.72
N GLY A 306 17.31 7.65 -5.00
CA GLY A 306 16.77 6.61 -4.12
C GLY A 306 16.29 5.38 -4.89
N VAL A 307 15.63 5.60 -6.03
CA VAL A 307 15.21 4.52 -6.94
C VAL A 307 16.43 3.77 -7.48
N GLU A 308 17.44 4.50 -7.98
CA GLU A 308 18.69 3.91 -8.49
C GLU A 308 19.43 3.13 -7.39
N PHE A 309 19.51 3.69 -6.18
CA PHE A 309 20.15 3.04 -5.04
C PHE A 309 19.49 1.71 -4.69
N ALA A 310 18.15 1.67 -4.60
CA ALA A 310 17.40 0.45 -4.31
C ALA A 310 17.52 -0.55 -5.48
N ALA A 311 17.32 -0.09 -6.71
CA ALA A 311 17.33 -0.91 -7.91
C ALA A 311 18.67 -1.58 -8.14
N SER A 312 19.79 -0.87 -7.91
CA SER A 312 21.15 -1.43 -8.04
C SER A 312 21.44 -2.58 -7.07
N ARG A 313 20.58 -2.77 -6.08
CA ARG A 313 20.62 -3.86 -5.09
C ARG A 313 19.60 -4.97 -5.37
N GLY A 314 18.78 -4.82 -6.40
CA GLY A 314 17.70 -5.75 -6.71
C GLY A 314 16.39 -5.47 -5.96
N VAL A 315 16.26 -4.31 -5.30
CA VAL A 315 15.06 -3.91 -4.56
C VAL A 315 14.17 -3.05 -5.44
N VAL A 316 12.89 -3.39 -5.52
CA VAL A 316 11.89 -2.62 -6.26
C VAL A 316 11.43 -1.43 -5.41
N ALA A 317 11.84 -0.22 -5.78
CA ALA A 317 11.40 1.00 -5.13
C ALA A 317 10.10 1.51 -5.77
N SER A 318 8.98 1.49 -5.05
CA SER A 318 7.73 2.08 -5.52
C SER A 318 7.68 3.56 -5.18
N VAL A 319 7.65 4.41 -6.20
CA VAL A 319 7.42 5.85 -6.04
C VAL A 319 5.91 6.08 -5.89
N VAL A 320 5.49 6.69 -4.79
CA VAL A 320 4.06 6.89 -4.47
C VAL A 320 3.79 8.34 -4.09
N PRO A 321 2.65 8.93 -4.48
CA PRO A 321 2.30 10.27 -4.03
C PRO A 321 1.97 10.27 -2.54
N HIS A 322 2.35 11.35 -1.85
CA HIS A 322 1.83 11.61 -0.51
C HIS A 322 0.31 11.65 -0.54
N THR A 323 -0.29 10.93 0.39
CA THR A 323 -1.75 10.91 0.57
C THR A 323 -2.09 11.62 1.88
N PRO A 324 -2.69 12.81 1.86
CA PRO A 324 -3.15 13.49 3.07
C PRO A 324 -4.14 12.61 3.84
N MET A 325 -3.88 12.41 5.13
CA MET A 325 -4.71 11.56 5.97
C MET A 325 -5.17 12.33 7.20
N ILE A 326 -6.46 12.26 7.49
CA ILE A 326 -7.06 12.87 8.68
C ILE A 326 -6.36 12.33 9.93
N GLY A 327 -5.85 13.25 10.77
CA GLY A 327 -5.12 12.93 11.98
C GLY A 327 -3.61 12.74 11.82
N ALA A 328 -3.07 12.76 10.61
CA ALA A 328 -1.62 12.85 10.40
C ALA A 328 -1.13 14.29 10.57
N THR A 329 0.11 14.49 10.99
CA THR A 329 0.72 15.84 11.05
C THR A 329 0.68 16.54 9.69
N TYR A 330 0.83 15.77 8.60
CA TYR A 330 0.79 16.23 7.21
C TYR A 330 -0.60 16.15 6.56
N GLU A 331 -1.67 16.14 7.35
CA GLU A 331 -3.06 16.13 6.86
C GLU A 331 -3.36 17.27 5.87
N ALA A 332 -2.77 18.45 6.08
CA ALA A 332 -3.00 19.62 5.23
C ALA A 332 -1.99 19.75 4.08
N MET A 333 -1.05 18.82 3.94
CA MET A 333 -0.03 18.87 2.90
C MET A 333 -0.63 18.51 1.55
N ILE A 334 -0.36 19.33 0.55
CA ILE A 334 -0.87 19.12 -0.81
C ILE A 334 -0.07 17.98 -1.46
N PRO A 335 -0.72 16.98 -2.07
CA PRO A 335 -0.05 15.96 -2.86
C PRO A 335 0.79 16.56 -4.00
N PRO A 336 1.79 15.83 -4.53
CA PRO A 336 2.51 16.26 -5.73
C PRO A 336 1.55 16.38 -6.92
N SER A 337 1.88 17.24 -7.89
CA SER A 337 1.07 17.36 -9.10
C SER A 337 1.09 16.09 -9.94
N THR A 338 0.08 15.91 -10.77
CA THR A 338 0.01 14.81 -11.74
C THR A 338 1.24 14.79 -12.64
N GLU A 339 1.64 15.96 -13.17
CA GLU A 339 2.78 16.10 -14.07
C GLU A 339 4.08 15.68 -13.41
N ARG A 340 4.29 16.05 -12.12
CA ARG A 340 5.45 15.64 -11.35
C ARG A 340 5.49 14.12 -11.17
N MET A 341 4.36 13.51 -10.84
CA MET A 341 4.29 12.06 -10.68
C MET A 341 4.54 11.31 -11.98
N LEU A 342 3.95 11.75 -13.09
CA LEU A 342 4.18 11.16 -14.42
C LEU A 342 5.65 11.27 -14.81
N TYR A 343 6.26 12.45 -14.63
CA TYR A 343 7.69 12.64 -14.88
C TYR A 343 8.56 11.65 -14.09
N LEU A 344 8.29 11.50 -12.78
CA LEU A 344 9.06 10.59 -11.93
C LEU A 344 8.91 9.13 -12.34
N PHE A 345 7.71 8.72 -12.77
CA PHE A 345 7.51 7.37 -13.30
C PHE A 345 8.27 7.14 -14.59
N GLU A 346 8.16 8.07 -15.55
CA GLU A 346 8.89 7.97 -16.82
C GLU A 346 10.40 7.96 -16.60
N ALA A 347 10.92 8.79 -15.69
CA ALA A 347 12.35 8.84 -15.38
C ALA A 347 12.84 7.61 -14.60
N ALA A 348 11.98 6.93 -13.83
CA ALA A 348 12.35 5.73 -13.10
C ALA A 348 12.40 4.46 -13.98
N LEU A 349 11.65 4.41 -15.08
CA LEU A 349 11.57 3.23 -15.95
C LEU A 349 12.92 2.74 -16.46
N PRO A 350 13.78 3.58 -17.04
CA PRO A 350 15.09 3.17 -17.51
C PRO A 350 15.98 2.61 -16.39
N ILE A 351 15.76 3.06 -15.16
CA ILE A 351 16.49 2.56 -13.98
C ILE A 351 16.11 1.11 -13.70
N TYR A 352 14.80 0.81 -13.65
CA TYR A 352 14.34 -0.57 -13.42
C TYR A 352 14.80 -1.51 -14.53
N GLU A 353 14.73 -1.07 -15.79
CA GLU A 353 15.21 -1.86 -16.94
C GLU A 353 16.70 -2.17 -16.86
N LYS A 354 17.52 -1.16 -16.53
CA LYS A 354 18.96 -1.30 -16.35
C LYS A 354 19.32 -2.42 -15.38
N TYR A 355 18.53 -2.59 -14.32
CA TYR A 355 18.77 -3.61 -13.30
C TYR A 355 17.89 -4.86 -13.45
N GLY A 356 17.14 -4.99 -14.53
CA GLY A 356 16.29 -6.16 -14.82
C GLY A 356 15.12 -6.34 -13.86
N LEU A 357 14.71 -5.28 -13.17
CA LEU A 357 13.63 -5.34 -12.20
C LEU A 357 12.27 -5.33 -12.90
N LYS A 358 11.36 -6.16 -12.40
CA LYS A 358 10.00 -6.26 -12.89
C LYS A 358 9.07 -5.50 -11.96
N LEU A 359 8.53 -4.39 -12.42
CA LEU A 359 7.56 -3.61 -11.65
C LEU A 359 6.25 -4.36 -11.35
N TYR A 360 6.06 -5.51 -11.99
CA TYR A 360 4.86 -6.37 -11.92
C TYR A 360 5.17 -7.80 -11.47
N GLY A 361 6.38 -8.09 -11.01
CA GLY A 361 6.87 -9.46 -10.94
C GLY A 361 6.68 -10.19 -9.62
N GLY A 362 6.43 -9.49 -8.53
CA GLY A 362 6.26 -10.11 -7.23
C GLY A 362 4.85 -10.65 -7.02
N THR A 363 4.73 -11.75 -6.30
CA THR A 363 3.44 -12.32 -5.90
C THR A 363 2.64 -11.37 -5.02
N GLY A 364 3.32 -10.45 -4.31
CA GLY A 364 2.72 -9.42 -3.48
C GLY A 364 2.65 -8.01 -4.10
N GLY A 365 2.74 -7.87 -5.39
CA GLY A 365 2.87 -6.62 -6.16
C GLY A 365 1.84 -5.50 -5.98
N ILE A 366 1.39 -5.30 -4.78
CA ILE A 366 0.30 -4.44 -4.33
C ILE A 366 0.63 -2.97 -4.38
N TYR A 367 1.87 -2.66 -4.06
CA TYR A 367 2.32 -1.28 -3.89
C TYR A 367 3.04 -0.75 -5.11
N THR A 368 3.23 -1.55 -6.13
CA THR A 368 3.67 -1.04 -7.41
C THR A 368 2.50 -0.27 -8.00
N SER A 369 2.48 1.02 -7.72
CA SER A 369 1.52 1.98 -8.28
C SER A 369 1.49 1.96 -9.82
N LEU A 370 2.42 1.26 -10.42
CA LEU A 370 2.61 1.00 -11.83
C LEU A 370 1.89 -0.25 -12.34
N LYS A 371 1.28 -1.07 -11.46
CA LYS A 371 0.42 -2.18 -11.90
C LYS A 371 -0.83 -1.56 -12.51
N GLY A 372 -0.88 -1.52 -13.84
CA GLY A 372 -1.90 -0.81 -14.60
C GLY A 372 -1.39 0.44 -15.34
N MET A 373 -0.08 0.62 -15.48
CA MET A 373 0.52 1.49 -16.51
C MET A 373 0.72 0.73 -17.80
#